data_d0ace0032c3fd1732d047d43a5c843d2
#
_entry.id   d0ace0032c3fd1732d047d43a5c843d2
#
_cell.length_a   1.000
_cell.length_b   1.000
_cell.length_c   1.000
_cell.angle_alpha   90.00
_cell.angle_beta   90.00
_cell.angle_gamma   90.00
#
_symmetry.space_group_name_H-M   'P 1'
#
loop_
_entity.id
_entity.type
_entity.pdbx_description
1 polymer ?
#
loop_
_entity_poly.entity_id
_entity_poly.type
_entity_poly.pdbx_seq_one_letter_code
_entity_poly.pdbx_strand_id
1 'polypeptide(L)'
;MVVFIGREKELAMLNQAYLKGGNSIVVLYGREQIGKTTLVKKFVQDKTYVYYQARELSEKEQNRYFEKVLFSVKEKAEKERIVFVVDEFDLMQKGYKTFFADFLMKFDEFPKGQVMVLFVSSAIGWVENDMVSDMGELAKYMSLPIKLKEFTFVEMVDRFPESTTKDCILIYGILGGVPGYLEYWNPKESVKQNIVRLIVDKKGVLHTEAQRFLKTSLRELPFYLSLIHI
;
A
#
# COMPACT_ATOMS: atom_id res chain seq x y z
N MET A 1 7.34 -18.92 -7.94
CA MET A 1 8.04 -17.80 -7.22
C MET A 1 7.61 -16.52 -7.90
N VAL A 2 6.98 -15.58 -7.19
CA VAL A 2 6.57 -14.29 -7.79
C VAL A 2 7.86 -13.51 -8.06
N VAL A 3 8.15 -13.25 -9.32
CA VAL A 3 9.32 -12.42 -9.70
C VAL A 3 8.99 -10.98 -9.33
N PHE A 4 9.83 -10.35 -8.52
CA PHE A 4 9.72 -8.93 -8.20
C PHE A 4 10.19 -8.13 -9.42
N ILE A 5 9.28 -7.35 -10.00
CA ILE A 5 9.54 -6.59 -11.23
C ILE A 5 9.26 -5.12 -10.97
N GLY A 6 10.12 -4.27 -11.50
CA GLY A 6 10.02 -2.83 -11.35
C GLY A 6 10.23 -2.39 -9.90
N ARG A 7 9.87 -1.15 -9.61
CA ARG A 7 9.94 -0.58 -8.25
C ARG A 7 11.34 -0.29 -7.72
N GLU A 8 12.35 -0.33 -8.59
CA GLU A 8 13.74 -0.03 -8.21
C GLU A 8 13.85 1.40 -7.66
N LYS A 9 13.10 2.34 -8.23
CA LYS A 9 13.07 3.74 -7.77
C LYS A 9 12.48 3.86 -6.38
N GLU A 10 11.32 3.26 -6.16
CA GLU A 10 10.64 3.30 -4.87
C GLU A 10 11.44 2.56 -3.80
N LEU A 11 12.03 1.42 -4.15
CA LEU A 11 12.92 0.68 -3.26
C LEU A 11 14.16 1.50 -2.90
N ALA A 12 14.76 2.19 -3.87
CA ALA A 12 15.90 3.09 -3.64
C ALA A 12 15.51 4.25 -2.71
N MET A 13 14.33 4.86 -2.92
CA MET A 13 13.83 5.94 -2.03
C MET A 13 13.63 5.45 -0.59
N LEU A 14 13.05 4.25 -0.41
CA LEU A 14 12.88 3.64 0.92
C LEU A 14 14.24 3.37 1.58
N ASN A 15 15.20 2.80 0.85
CA ASN A 15 16.54 2.56 1.36
C ASN A 15 17.27 3.86 1.70
N GLN A 16 17.17 4.88 0.87
CA GLN A 16 17.76 6.20 1.15
C GLN A 16 17.17 6.82 2.44
N ALA A 17 15.85 6.74 2.63
CA ALA A 17 15.20 7.22 3.85
C ALA A 17 15.68 6.44 5.09
N TYR A 18 15.83 5.13 4.96
CA TYR A 18 16.37 4.29 6.04
C TYR A 18 17.81 4.67 6.39
N LEU A 19 18.68 4.84 5.40
CA LEU A 19 20.11 5.15 5.60
C LEU A 19 20.37 6.58 6.08
N LYS A 20 19.46 7.53 5.79
CA LYS A 20 19.59 8.92 6.25
C LYS A 20 19.71 9.04 7.78
N GLY A 21 19.22 8.06 8.52
CA GLY A 21 19.21 8.08 9.98
C GLY A 21 18.12 9.02 10.55
N GLY A 22 18.16 9.17 11.88
CA GLY A 22 17.10 9.89 12.59
C GLY A 22 15.79 9.08 12.70
N ASN A 23 14.94 9.44 13.67
CA ASN A 23 13.57 8.97 13.68
C ASN A 23 12.82 9.68 12.55
N SER A 24 12.16 8.93 11.71
CA SER A 24 11.55 9.45 10.48
C SER A 24 10.27 8.70 10.12
N ILE A 25 9.40 9.38 9.39
CA ILE A 25 8.14 8.81 8.87
C ILE A 25 8.20 8.84 7.35
N VAL A 26 7.93 7.71 6.73
CA VAL A 26 7.73 7.58 5.30
C VAL A 26 6.31 7.12 5.05
N VAL A 27 5.64 7.71 4.07
CA VAL A 27 4.30 7.29 3.66
C VAL A 27 4.38 6.67 2.28
N LEU A 28 3.97 5.40 2.18
CA LEU A 28 3.84 4.65 0.94
C LEU A 28 2.35 4.47 0.62
N TYR A 29 1.89 4.97 -0.51
CA TYR A 29 0.47 4.89 -0.83
C TYR A 29 0.20 4.58 -2.30
N GLY A 30 -1.02 4.15 -2.57
CA GLY A 30 -1.49 3.81 -3.90
C GLY A 30 -2.69 2.88 -3.82
N ARG A 31 -3.37 2.66 -4.95
CA ARG A 31 -4.59 1.86 -4.99
C ARG A 31 -4.38 0.44 -4.43
N GLU A 32 -5.46 -0.24 -4.12
CA GLU A 32 -5.42 -1.67 -3.80
C GLU A 32 -4.77 -2.46 -4.94
N GLN A 33 -4.12 -3.56 -4.59
CA GLN A 33 -3.45 -4.48 -5.52
C GLN A 33 -2.30 -3.89 -6.35
N ILE A 34 -1.85 -2.66 -6.03
CA ILE A 34 -0.73 -2.02 -6.73
C ILE A 34 0.66 -2.57 -6.32
N GLY A 35 0.71 -3.48 -5.36
CA GLY A 35 1.94 -4.12 -4.91
C GLY A 35 2.61 -3.44 -3.71
N LYS A 36 1.90 -2.60 -2.92
CA LYS A 36 2.45 -1.95 -1.70
C LYS A 36 3.08 -2.97 -0.74
N THR A 37 2.31 -3.96 -0.34
CA THR A 37 2.76 -4.99 0.62
C THR A 37 3.94 -5.81 0.07
N THR A 38 3.97 -6.07 -1.24
CA THR A 38 5.09 -6.77 -1.91
C THR A 38 6.37 -5.93 -1.85
N LEU A 39 6.28 -4.63 -2.12
CA LEU A 39 7.40 -3.71 -2.02
C LEU A 39 7.90 -3.60 -0.57
N VAL A 40 6.99 -3.47 0.40
CA VAL A 40 7.34 -3.42 1.83
C VAL A 40 8.07 -4.70 2.24
N LYS A 41 7.56 -5.87 1.91
CA LYS A 41 8.22 -7.15 2.22
C LYS A 41 9.61 -7.25 1.61
N LYS A 42 9.77 -6.76 0.37
CA LYS A 42 11.09 -6.71 -0.29
C LYS A 42 12.04 -5.75 0.42
N PHE A 43 11.54 -4.59 0.83
CA PHE A 43 12.33 -3.58 1.52
C PHE A 43 12.84 -4.04 2.90
N VAL A 44 12.00 -4.75 3.66
CA VAL A 44 12.33 -5.15 5.04
C VAL A 44 13.01 -6.51 5.15
N GLN A 45 13.23 -7.23 4.04
CA GLN A 45 13.70 -8.63 4.07
C GLN A 45 15.09 -8.80 4.72
N ASP A 46 15.91 -7.74 4.70
CA ASP A 46 17.27 -7.69 5.24
C ASP A 46 17.40 -6.73 6.46
N LYS A 47 16.27 -6.34 7.05
CA LYS A 47 16.20 -5.37 8.15
C LYS A 47 15.41 -5.93 9.31
N THR A 48 15.75 -5.52 10.52
CA THR A 48 14.89 -5.75 11.68
C THR A 48 13.65 -4.87 11.55
N TYR A 49 12.48 -5.48 11.66
CA TYR A 49 11.23 -4.78 11.53
C TYR A 49 10.16 -5.28 12.52
N VAL A 50 9.16 -4.44 12.70
CA VAL A 50 7.88 -4.76 13.32
C VAL A 50 6.78 -4.41 12.31
N TYR A 51 5.84 -5.32 12.10
CA TYR A 51 4.75 -5.14 11.14
C TYR A 51 3.41 -5.16 11.86
N TYR A 52 2.64 -4.11 11.72
CA TYR A 52 1.28 -4.00 12.21
C TYR A 52 0.34 -3.72 11.03
N GLN A 53 -0.68 -4.54 10.89
CA GLN A 53 -1.76 -4.28 9.93
C GLN A 53 -2.97 -3.75 10.69
N ALA A 54 -3.34 -2.51 10.40
CA ALA A 54 -4.53 -1.89 10.96
C ALA A 54 -5.80 -2.62 10.46
N ARG A 55 -6.84 -2.59 11.28
CA ARG A 55 -8.15 -3.23 11.00
C ARG A 55 -9.25 -2.28 11.42
N GLU A 56 -10.44 -2.49 10.90
CA GLU A 56 -11.64 -1.81 11.39
C GLU A 56 -12.03 -2.38 12.76
N LEU A 57 -11.59 -1.71 13.81
CA LEU A 57 -11.84 -2.06 15.21
C LEU A 57 -12.40 -0.84 15.94
N SER A 58 -13.00 -1.08 17.13
CA SER A 58 -13.30 0.02 18.05
C SER A 58 -12.01 0.71 18.49
N GLU A 59 -12.08 2.02 18.79
CA GLU A 59 -10.94 2.81 19.27
C GLU A 59 -10.21 2.13 20.44
N LYS A 60 -10.96 1.61 21.41
CA LYS A 60 -10.41 0.89 22.57
C LYS A 60 -9.61 -0.34 22.21
N GLU A 61 -10.11 -1.14 21.28
CA GLU A 61 -9.41 -2.36 20.82
C GLU A 61 -8.20 -2.01 19.97
N GLN A 62 -8.36 -1.04 19.05
CA GLN A 62 -7.29 -0.52 18.22
C GLN A 62 -6.11 -0.05 19.09
N ASN A 63 -6.38 0.81 20.07
CA ASN A 63 -5.38 1.32 20.99
C ASN A 63 -4.70 0.18 21.78
N ARG A 64 -5.47 -0.75 22.33
CA ARG A 64 -4.92 -1.89 23.08
C ARG A 64 -3.96 -2.76 22.27
N TYR A 65 -4.30 -3.04 21.01
CA TYR A 65 -3.41 -3.81 20.13
C TYR A 65 -2.18 -3.01 19.72
N PHE A 66 -2.37 -1.75 19.39
CA PHE A 66 -1.31 -0.87 18.95
C PHE A 66 -0.26 -0.61 20.04
N GLU A 67 -0.69 -0.39 21.29
CA GLU A 67 0.22 -0.24 22.45
C GLU A 67 1.12 -1.46 22.64
N LYS A 68 0.61 -2.68 22.48
CA LYS A 68 1.43 -3.90 22.55
C LYS A 68 2.51 -3.91 21.45
N VAL A 69 2.14 -3.45 20.26
CA VAL A 69 3.06 -3.38 19.13
C VAL A 69 4.13 -2.32 19.39
N LEU A 70 3.76 -1.13 19.90
CA LEU A 70 4.68 -0.07 20.25
C LEU A 70 5.71 -0.51 21.30
N PHE A 71 5.31 -1.32 22.27
CA PHE A 71 6.23 -1.92 23.23
C PHE A 71 7.31 -2.77 22.52
N SER A 72 6.92 -3.63 21.60
CA SER A 72 7.86 -4.44 20.80
C SER A 72 8.75 -3.58 19.89
N VAL A 73 8.23 -2.48 19.34
CA VAL A 73 9.01 -1.50 18.57
C VAL A 73 10.12 -0.91 19.44
N LYS A 74 9.78 -0.43 20.64
CA LYS A 74 10.70 0.20 21.57
C LYS A 74 11.82 -0.78 22.02
N GLU A 75 11.43 -1.99 22.42
CA GLU A 75 12.37 -3.04 22.84
C GLU A 75 13.41 -3.39 21.75
N LYS A 76 12.97 -3.51 20.49
CA LYS A 76 13.87 -3.78 19.37
C LYS A 76 14.74 -2.56 19.04
N ALA A 77 14.15 -1.37 19.06
CA ALA A 77 14.85 -0.13 18.74
C ALA A 77 15.95 0.24 19.75
N GLU A 78 15.91 -0.30 20.97
CA GLU A 78 17.01 -0.17 21.93
C GLU A 78 18.27 -0.94 21.50
N LYS A 79 18.13 -1.96 20.66
CA LYS A 79 19.23 -2.84 20.23
C LYS A 79 19.82 -2.44 18.88
N GLU A 80 18.98 -2.04 17.95
CA GLU A 80 19.36 -1.72 16.57
C GLU A 80 18.32 -0.85 15.86
N ARG A 81 18.69 -0.31 14.72
CA ARG A 81 17.76 0.44 13.87
C ARG A 81 16.72 -0.48 13.25
N ILE A 82 15.46 -0.10 13.39
CA ILE A 82 14.32 -0.89 12.90
C ILE A 82 13.43 -0.13 11.93
N VAL A 83 12.65 -0.88 11.17
CA VAL A 83 11.51 -0.38 10.40
C VAL A 83 10.22 -0.76 11.10
N PHE A 84 9.41 0.22 11.48
CA PHE A 84 8.07 -0.01 11.98
C PHE A 84 7.03 0.21 10.87
N VAL A 85 6.48 -0.86 10.36
CA VAL A 85 5.46 -0.84 9.29
C VAL A 85 4.07 -0.80 9.91
N VAL A 86 3.26 0.18 9.50
CA VAL A 86 1.84 0.27 9.82
C VAL A 86 1.06 0.24 8.52
N ASP A 87 0.55 -0.93 8.17
CA ASP A 87 -0.20 -1.14 6.92
C ASP A 87 -1.69 -0.80 7.11
N GLU A 88 -2.30 -0.21 6.08
CA GLU A 88 -3.67 0.35 6.09
C GLU A 88 -3.88 1.36 7.23
N PHE A 89 -2.88 2.24 7.44
CA PHE A 89 -2.86 3.16 8.59
C PHE A 89 -4.00 4.19 8.59
N ASP A 90 -4.62 4.46 7.46
CA ASP A 90 -5.83 5.27 7.36
C ASP A 90 -7.02 4.70 8.17
N LEU A 91 -7.05 3.38 8.40
CA LEU A 91 -8.03 2.76 9.29
C LEU A 91 -7.79 3.12 10.76
N MET A 92 -6.52 3.40 11.14
CA MET A 92 -6.20 3.88 12.48
C MET A 92 -6.85 5.24 12.72
N GLN A 93 -6.67 6.19 11.80
CA GLN A 93 -7.21 7.54 11.90
C GLN A 93 -8.75 7.56 11.85
N LYS A 94 -9.38 6.71 11.02
CA LYS A 94 -10.85 6.61 10.95
C LYS A 94 -11.48 6.12 12.26
N GLY A 95 -10.84 5.18 12.91
CA GLY A 95 -11.33 4.55 14.15
C GLY A 95 -10.87 5.27 15.43
N TYR A 96 -9.88 6.17 15.35
CA TYR A 96 -9.23 6.77 16.49
C TYR A 96 -8.84 8.23 16.16
N LYS A 97 -9.72 9.17 16.48
CA LYS A 97 -9.59 10.58 16.06
C LYS A 97 -8.33 11.29 16.55
N THR A 98 -7.82 10.92 17.72
CA THR A 98 -6.60 11.51 18.31
C THR A 98 -5.34 10.70 17.99
N PHE A 99 -5.44 9.72 17.08
CA PHE A 99 -4.34 8.79 16.77
C PHE A 99 -2.99 9.48 16.51
N PHE A 100 -2.96 10.49 15.67
CA PHE A 100 -1.69 11.15 15.34
C PHE A 100 -1.09 11.94 16.51
N ALA A 101 -1.94 12.57 17.33
CA ALA A 101 -1.46 13.29 18.51
C ALA A 101 -0.90 12.33 19.56
N ASP A 102 -1.59 11.23 19.81
CA ASP A 102 -1.16 10.22 20.77
C ASP A 102 0.07 9.46 20.24
N PHE A 103 0.11 9.19 18.94
CA PHE A 103 1.28 8.56 18.32
C PHE A 103 2.52 9.48 18.38
N LEU A 104 2.37 10.79 18.21
CA LEU A 104 3.48 11.74 18.34
C LEU A 104 4.16 11.64 19.72
N MET A 105 3.38 11.58 20.80
CA MET A 105 3.94 11.42 22.16
C MET A 105 4.77 10.14 22.28
N LYS A 106 4.28 9.04 21.67
CA LYS A 106 5.00 7.75 21.67
C LYS A 106 6.21 7.76 20.74
N PHE A 107 6.12 8.44 19.62
CA PHE A 107 7.21 8.57 18.65
C PHE A 107 8.40 9.35 19.24
N ASP A 108 8.13 10.37 20.06
CA ASP A 108 9.17 11.13 20.74
C ASP A 108 9.88 10.31 21.87
N GLU A 109 9.25 9.25 22.37
CA GLU A 109 9.84 8.30 23.32
C GLU A 109 10.78 7.27 22.67
N PHE A 110 10.76 7.11 21.34
CA PHE A 110 11.63 6.14 20.67
C PHE A 110 13.10 6.53 20.79
N PRO A 111 14.01 5.55 20.89
CA PRO A 111 15.45 5.80 20.88
C PRO A 111 15.83 6.63 19.66
N LYS A 112 16.63 7.68 19.88
CA LYS A 112 17.00 8.63 18.82
C LYS A 112 17.71 7.94 17.68
N GLY A 113 17.20 8.15 16.47
CA GLY A 113 17.81 7.64 15.24
C GLY A 113 17.54 6.16 14.95
N GLN A 114 16.77 5.47 15.77
CA GLN A 114 16.59 4.03 15.68
C GLN A 114 15.30 3.58 14.98
N VAL A 115 14.33 4.46 14.76
CA VAL A 115 13.04 4.05 14.20
C VAL A 115 12.72 4.79 12.92
N MET A 116 12.52 4.04 11.84
CA MET A 116 11.86 4.50 10.62
C MET A 116 10.44 3.95 10.62
N VAL A 117 9.44 4.82 10.73
CA VAL A 117 8.04 4.44 10.59
C VAL A 117 7.66 4.45 9.10
N LEU A 118 7.08 3.37 8.62
CA LEU A 118 6.57 3.23 7.27
C LEU A 118 5.05 3.07 7.32
N PHE A 119 4.33 4.16 7.12
CA PHE A 119 2.89 4.15 6.94
C PHE A 119 2.52 3.73 5.53
N VAL A 120 1.59 2.77 5.41
CA VAL A 120 1.12 2.27 4.11
C VAL A 120 -0.39 2.46 4.03
N SER A 121 -0.89 3.03 2.93
CA SER A 121 -2.31 3.32 2.75
C SER A 121 -2.81 3.05 1.34
N SER A 122 -4.07 2.62 1.25
CA SER A 122 -4.83 2.51 0.01
C SER A 122 -5.72 3.74 -0.25
N ALA A 123 -5.88 4.64 0.72
CA ALA A 123 -6.75 5.81 0.68
C ALA A 123 -6.08 7.01 -0.04
N ILE A 124 -5.89 6.91 -1.36
CA ILE A 124 -5.17 7.91 -2.17
C ILE A 124 -5.71 9.33 -1.93
N GLY A 125 -7.03 9.51 -2.04
CA GLY A 125 -7.63 10.83 -1.92
C GLY A 125 -7.39 11.49 -0.56
N TRP A 126 -7.44 10.71 0.52
CA TRP A 126 -7.13 11.22 1.85
C TRP A 126 -5.64 11.55 2.00
N VAL A 127 -4.74 10.68 1.53
CA VAL A 127 -3.30 10.94 1.62
C VAL A 127 -2.89 12.21 0.87
N GLU A 128 -3.50 12.47 -0.29
CA GLU A 128 -3.15 13.63 -1.14
C GLU A 128 -3.77 14.94 -0.66
N ASN A 129 -4.92 14.91 0.02
CA ASN A 129 -5.65 16.14 0.36
C ASN A 129 -5.64 16.48 1.86
N ASP A 130 -5.78 15.46 2.72
CA ASP A 130 -6.13 15.69 4.12
C ASP A 130 -5.04 15.23 5.11
N MET A 131 -4.25 14.20 4.76
CA MET A 131 -3.32 13.51 5.66
C MET A 131 -2.34 14.44 6.38
N VAL A 132 -1.72 15.38 5.66
CA VAL A 132 -0.70 16.28 6.25
C VAL A 132 -1.35 17.17 7.30
N SER A 133 -2.58 17.65 7.05
CA SER A 133 -3.35 18.43 8.01
C SER A 133 -3.72 17.59 9.23
N ASP A 134 -4.17 16.35 9.02
CA ASP A 134 -4.58 15.45 10.10
C ASP A 134 -3.40 15.00 10.96
N MET A 135 -2.21 14.85 10.38
CA MET A 135 -0.97 14.51 11.09
C MET A 135 -0.47 15.62 12.01
N GLY A 136 -0.85 16.88 11.76
CA GLY A 136 -0.43 18.02 12.58
C GLY A 136 1.08 18.09 12.80
N GLU A 137 1.53 18.19 14.04
CA GLU A 137 2.96 18.25 14.42
C GLU A 137 3.77 17.01 14.00
N LEU A 138 3.12 15.84 13.85
CA LEU A 138 3.80 14.62 13.40
C LEU A 138 4.34 14.75 11.96
N ALA A 139 3.71 15.60 11.15
CA ALA A 139 4.12 15.82 9.75
C ALA A 139 5.56 16.36 9.61
N LYS A 140 6.12 17.01 10.62
CA LYS A 140 7.52 17.48 10.60
C LYS A 140 8.57 16.37 10.48
N TYR A 141 8.21 15.15 10.88
CA TYR A 141 9.08 13.98 10.76
C TYR A 141 8.88 13.23 9.45
N MET A 142 7.91 13.65 8.65
CA MET A 142 7.59 12.98 7.39
C MET A 142 8.57 13.39 6.29
N SER A 143 9.09 12.39 5.58
CA SER A 143 9.74 12.58 4.28
C SER A 143 8.67 12.68 3.17
N LEU A 144 9.12 12.99 1.94
CA LEU A 144 8.22 13.06 0.78
C LEU A 144 7.44 11.74 0.62
N PRO A 145 6.11 11.78 0.52
CA PRO A 145 5.30 10.58 0.31
C PRO A 145 5.65 9.88 -1.02
N ILE A 146 5.64 8.55 -0.98
CA ILE A 146 5.94 7.69 -2.14
C ILE A 146 4.62 7.14 -2.69
N LYS A 147 4.22 7.60 -3.88
CA LYS A 147 3.04 7.08 -4.59
C LYS A 147 3.42 5.92 -5.48
N LEU A 148 2.88 4.72 -5.21
CA LEU A 148 2.95 3.63 -6.16
C LEU A 148 1.92 3.81 -7.28
N LYS A 149 2.42 3.80 -8.51
CA LYS A 149 1.61 3.84 -9.73
C LYS A 149 1.49 2.43 -10.32
N GLU A 150 0.63 2.27 -11.28
CA GLU A 150 0.55 1.07 -12.10
C GLU A 150 1.86 0.84 -12.88
N PHE A 151 2.15 -0.40 -13.21
CA PHE A 151 3.26 -0.69 -14.09
C PHE A 151 3.07 0.00 -15.45
N THR A 152 4.13 0.51 -15.99
CA THR A 152 4.19 0.93 -17.38
C THR A 152 4.02 -0.28 -18.30
N PHE A 153 3.73 -0.05 -19.57
CA PHE A 153 3.66 -1.13 -20.55
C PHE A 153 4.94 -1.97 -20.59
N VAL A 154 6.10 -1.33 -20.51
CA VAL A 154 7.42 -2.00 -20.53
C VAL A 154 7.58 -2.92 -19.32
N GLU A 155 7.33 -2.43 -18.11
CA GLU A 155 7.38 -3.25 -16.88
C GLU A 155 6.38 -4.41 -16.92
N MET A 156 5.22 -4.23 -17.57
CA MET A 156 4.25 -5.30 -17.75
C MET A 156 4.76 -6.35 -18.76
N VAL A 157 5.43 -5.94 -19.85
CA VAL A 157 6.04 -6.89 -20.81
C VAL A 157 7.07 -7.78 -20.11
N ASP A 158 7.88 -7.23 -19.21
CA ASP A 158 8.86 -7.99 -18.43
C ASP A 158 8.21 -9.08 -17.56
N ARG A 159 6.93 -8.91 -17.23
CA ARG A 159 6.12 -9.91 -16.50
C ARG A 159 5.76 -11.11 -17.36
N PHE A 160 5.65 -10.93 -18.66
CA PHE A 160 5.21 -11.96 -19.62
C PHE A 160 6.21 -12.16 -20.76
N PRO A 161 7.45 -12.59 -20.45
CA PRO A 161 8.53 -12.67 -21.44
C PRO A 161 8.27 -13.67 -22.58
N GLU A 162 7.37 -14.65 -22.35
CA GLU A 162 6.99 -15.64 -23.36
C GLU A 162 5.78 -15.24 -24.20
N SER A 163 5.13 -14.13 -23.88
CA SER A 163 3.96 -13.63 -24.60
C SER A 163 4.36 -12.82 -25.83
N THR A 164 3.56 -12.88 -26.88
CA THR A 164 3.78 -12.01 -28.04
C THR A 164 3.49 -10.55 -27.71
N THR A 165 4.10 -9.63 -28.46
CA THR A 165 3.81 -8.19 -28.30
C THR A 165 2.30 -7.90 -28.46
N LYS A 166 1.61 -8.59 -29.37
CA LYS A 166 0.18 -8.47 -29.57
C LYS A 166 -0.60 -8.88 -28.31
N ASP A 167 -0.23 -10.01 -27.69
CA ASP A 167 -0.87 -10.46 -26.46
C ASP A 167 -0.59 -9.49 -25.30
N CYS A 168 0.65 -8.99 -25.19
CA CYS A 168 0.99 -7.99 -24.19
C CYS A 168 0.14 -6.71 -24.34
N ILE A 169 -0.10 -6.23 -25.57
CA ILE A 169 -0.98 -5.08 -25.82
C ILE A 169 -2.42 -5.38 -25.35
N LEU A 170 -2.92 -6.58 -25.64
CA LEU A 170 -4.26 -6.99 -25.20
C LEU A 170 -4.35 -7.12 -23.68
N ILE A 171 -3.37 -7.77 -23.04
CA ILE A 171 -3.28 -7.92 -21.59
C ILE A 171 -3.31 -6.54 -20.92
N TYR A 172 -2.47 -5.62 -21.40
CA TYR A 172 -2.38 -4.26 -20.87
C TYR A 172 -3.67 -3.46 -21.08
N GLY A 173 -4.30 -3.62 -22.25
CA GLY A 173 -5.59 -2.99 -22.54
C GLY A 173 -6.74 -3.48 -21.68
N ILE A 174 -6.69 -4.75 -21.22
CA ILE A 174 -7.74 -5.38 -20.41
C ILE A 174 -7.52 -5.16 -18.92
N LEU A 175 -6.29 -5.39 -18.42
CA LEU A 175 -5.97 -5.41 -17.00
C LEU A 175 -5.24 -4.14 -16.52
N GLY A 176 -4.78 -3.30 -17.45
CA GLY A 176 -3.88 -2.19 -17.15
C GLY A 176 -2.53 -2.71 -16.62
N GLY A 177 -1.80 -1.83 -15.96
CA GLY A 177 -0.53 -2.16 -15.30
C GLY A 177 -0.69 -2.54 -13.83
N VAL A 178 -1.85 -3.00 -13.37
CA VAL A 178 -2.10 -3.32 -11.96
C VAL A 178 -1.50 -4.68 -11.61
N PRO A 179 -0.42 -4.76 -10.80
CA PRO A 179 0.29 -6.00 -10.54
C PRO A 179 -0.61 -7.13 -10.04
N GLY A 180 -1.53 -6.83 -9.12
CA GLY A 180 -2.43 -7.83 -8.56
C GLY A 180 -3.41 -8.41 -9.60
N TYR A 181 -3.81 -7.65 -10.61
CA TYR A 181 -4.64 -8.20 -11.71
C TYR A 181 -3.81 -9.07 -12.64
N LEU A 182 -2.58 -8.66 -12.94
CA LEU A 182 -1.67 -9.40 -13.79
C LEU A 182 -1.28 -10.76 -13.20
N GLU A 183 -1.33 -10.93 -11.88
CA GLU A 183 -1.09 -12.22 -11.21
C GLU A 183 -2.14 -13.28 -11.53
N TYR A 184 -3.37 -12.87 -11.84
CA TYR A 184 -4.45 -13.78 -12.19
C TYR A 184 -4.42 -14.23 -13.65
N TRP A 185 -3.61 -13.58 -14.51
CA TRP A 185 -3.51 -13.92 -15.91
C TRP A 185 -2.73 -15.22 -16.11
N ASN A 186 -3.33 -16.17 -16.85
CA ASN A 186 -2.66 -17.41 -17.20
C ASN A 186 -2.10 -17.32 -18.64
N PRO A 187 -0.78 -17.23 -18.82
CA PRO A 187 -0.17 -17.11 -20.15
C PRO A 187 -0.35 -18.37 -21.04
N LYS A 188 -0.76 -19.51 -20.45
CA LYS A 188 -1.06 -20.75 -21.19
C LYS A 188 -2.46 -20.79 -21.77
N GLU A 189 -3.33 -19.88 -21.37
CA GLU A 189 -4.69 -19.74 -21.87
C GLU A 189 -4.74 -18.64 -22.94
N SER A 190 -5.65 -18.78 -23.91
CA SER A 190 -5.92 -17.69 -24.85
C SER A 190 -6.45 -16.45 -24.14
N VAL A 191 -6.30 -15.29 -24.76
CA VAL A 191 -6.86 -14.02 -24.26
C VAL A 191 -8.34 -14.15 -23.94
N LYS A 192 -9.11 -14.78 -24.85
CA LYS A 192 -10.56 -15.00 -24.66
C LYS A 192 -10.87 -15.86 -23.43
N GLN A 193 -10.11 -16.94 -23.21
CA GLN A 193 -10.30 -17.80 -22.04
C GLN A 193 -10.02 -17.05 -20.74
N ASN A 194 -8.93 -16.27 -20.68
CA ASN A 194 -8.62 -15.43 -19.53
C ASN A 194 -9.74 -14.40 -19.26
N ILE A 195 -10.25 -13.71 -20.28
CA ILE A 195 -11.35 -12.75 -20.13
C ILE A 195 -12.59 -13.44 -19.54
N VAL A 196 -12.99 -14.57 -20.10
CA VAL A 196 -14.16 -15.31 -19.60
C VAL A 196 -13.96 -15.71 -18.16
N ARG A 197 -12.84 -16.33 -17.83
CA ARG A 197 -12.53 -16.83 -16.49
C ARG A 197 -12.40 -15.72 -15.44
N LEU A 198 -11.78 -14.60 -15.79
CA LEU A 198 -11.48 -13.55 -14.81
C LEU A 198 -12.60 -12.53 -14.64
N ILE A 199 -13.29 -12.18 -15.73
CA ILE A 199 -14.16 -11.00 -15.78
C ILE A 199 -15.62 -11.37 -16.05
N VAL A 200 -15.89 -12.25 -17.04
CA VAL A 200 -17.26 -12.54 -17.49
C VAL A 200 -17.95 -13.53 -16.57
N ASP A 201 -17.25 -14.58 -16.13
CA ASP A 201 -17.79 -15.55 -15.17
C ASP A 201 -18.14 -14.83 -13.86
N LYS A 202 -19.35 -15.08 -13.35
CA LYS A 202 -19.82 -14.53 -12.06
C LYS A 202 -18.93 -14.91 -10.87
N LYS A 203 -18.17 -15.98 -10.98
CA LYS A 203 -17.18 -16.44 -10.01
C LYS A 203 -15.78 -15.89 -10.33
N GLY A 204 -15.61 -15.16 -11.40
CA GLY A 204 -14.34 -14.57 -11.82
C GLY A 204 -13.84 -13.56 -10.79
N VAL A 205 -12.56 -13.65 -10.45
CA VAL A 205 -11.95 -12.83 -9.39
C VAL A 205 -12.02 -11.32 -9.66
N LEU A 206 -12.13 -10.92 -10.93
CA LEU A 206 -12.26 -9.53 -11.36
C LEU A 206 -13.69 -9.16 -11.77
N HIS A 207 -14.66 -10.07 -11.65
CA HIS A 207 -16.03 -9.84 -12.09
C HIS A 207 -16.68 -8.58 -11.46
N THR A 208 -16.45 -8.36 -10.18
CA THR A 208 -16.98 -7.21 -9.43
C THR A 208 -15.94 -6.12 -9.16
N GLU A 209 -14.76 -6.25 -9.75
CA GLU A 209 -13.62 -5.37 -9.42
C GLU A 209 -13.89 -3.90 -9.76
N ALA A 210 -14.54 -3.63 -10.89
CA ALA A 210 -14.92 -2.27 -11.26
C ALA A 210 -15.82 -1.61 -10.20
N GLN A 211 -16.81 -2.36 -9.69
CA GLN A 211 -17.70 -1.86 -8.63
C GLN A 211 -16.94 -1.67 -7.32
N ARG A 212 -16.04 -2.60 -6.98
CA ARG A 212 -15.20 -2.49 -5.77
C ARG A 212 -14.30 -1.27 -5.85
N PHE A 213 -13.63 -1.08 -6.97
CA PHE A 213 -12.77 0.08 -7.21
C PHE A 213 -13.53 1.41 -7.09
N LEU A 214 -14.72 1.49 -7.68
CA LEU A 214 -15.55 2.69 -7.58
C LEU A 214 -15.98 2.95 -6.12
N LYS A 215 -16.34 1.92 -5.36
CA LYS A 215 -16.70 2.04 -3.94
C LYS A 215 -15.56 2.58 -3.07
N THR A 216 -14.33 2.16 -3.35
CA THR A 216 -13.16 2.62 -2.58
C THR A 216 -12.63 3.97 -3.02
N SER A 217 -12.85 4.34 -4.30
CA SER A 217 -12.30 5.57 -4.88
C SER A 217 -13.26 6.77 -4.79
N LEU A 218 -14.56 6.54 -4.68
CA LEU A 218 -15.57 7.60 -4.69
C LEU A 218 -16.27 7.71 -3.34
N ARG A 219 -16.27 8.93 -2.75
CA ARG A 219 -16.93 9.21 -1.47
C ARG A 219 -18.46 9.08 -1.55
N GLU A 220 -19.05 9.37 -2.72
CA GLU A 220 -20.51 9.39 -2.95
C GLU A 220 -20.92 8.47 -4.10
N LEU A 221 -20.57 7.19 -3.96
CA LEU A 221 -20.85 6.18 -4.98
C LEU A 221 -22.30 6.17 -5.51
N PRO A 222 -23.36 6.31 -4.67
CA PRO A 222 -24.74 6.33 -5.16
C PRO A 222 -25.00 7.48 -6.15
N PHE A 223 -24.42 8.66 -5.92
CA PHE A 223 -24.54 9.80 -6.81
C PHE A 223 -23.91 9.51 -8.18
N TYR A 224 -22.67 8.97 -8.19
CA TYR A 224 -21.97 8.64 -9.43
C TYR A 224 -22.62 7.48 -10.19
N LEU A 225 -23.15 6.46 -9.48
CA LEU A 225 -23.88 5.37 -10.14
C LEU A 225 -25.19 5.84 -10.77
N SER A 226 -25.86 6.85 -10.21
CA SER A 226 -27.06 7.42 -10.81
C SER A 226 -26.79 8.13 -12.14
N LEU A 227 -25.57 8.63 -12.34
CA LEU A 227 -25.15 9.27 -13.61
C LEU A 227 -24.87 8.27 -14.73
N ILE A 228 -24.60 7.00 -14.39
CA ILE A 228 -24.29 5.93 -15.35
C ILE A 228 -25.57 5.22 -15.84
N HIS A 229 -26.66 5.36 -15.10
CA HIS A 229 -27.96 4.73 -15.40
C HIS A 229 -28.96 5.67 -16.09
N ILE A 230 -28.49 6.74 -16.74
CA ILE A 230 -29.31 7.62 -17.56
C ILE A 230 -29.43 7.04 -18.96
#